data_7c85389061961ad1e6a3e4d4ca3e0236
#
_entry.id   7c85389061961ad1e6a3e4d4ca3e0236
#
_cell.length_a   1.000
_cell.length_b   1.000
_cell.length_c   1.000
_cell.angle_alpha   90.00
_cell.angle_beta   90.00
_cell.angle_gamma   90.00
#
_symmetry.space_group_name_H-M   'P 1'
#
loop_
_entity.id
_entity.type
_entity.pdbx_description
1 polymer ?
#
loop_
_entity_poly.entity_id
_entity_poly.type
_entity_poly.pdbx_seq_one_letter_code
_entity_poly.pdbx_strand_id
1 'polypeptide(L)'
;MTDVRNEIREQMTNQETPVRPFAGAARAEQYVEIDQTTERPIRFHLPEPEPEPTPPEPAEAPVAELAPAIDDFGQLATVEAPAVATSGIRGLVAKTGIKVAPSRAEADRLAMAQALRRDEDTIRQATWTRAVSILVANRKGGVGKTPTAVIVGGILASIRGGSVAVMEVSDDPGTLTFRTEGTPSHGIGELVRDSHLIRSAGQLAGYTAPQTSFASVIGTVGTRPSLTADDVVNVARVVDEYYTIRVMDSGNQPSSSAFEGATATADAIVIPVLNSADVILEAVALIDQLRASGPRGAWLADRAIIIRLTDGRPEQPALMDRLTQLLEAQHVAGIYSVPCDAHIAERGPITVAKLAPVTRTAFVAATAGVVRTLQIHPLSNQQ
;
A
#
# COMPACT_ATOMS: atom_id res chain seq x y z
N MET A 1 -33.10 13.25 52.00
CA MET A 1 -32.20 12.57 51.06
C MET A 1 -30.88 13.33 50.90
N THR A 2 -30.29 13.78 51.98
CA THR A 2 -29.08 14.62 51.94
C THR A 2 -27.97 14.08 52.89
N ASP A 3 -28.12 12.85 53.37
CA ASP A 3 -27.23 12.33 54.43
C ASP A 3 -26.30 11.17 53.96
N VAL A 4 -26.54 10.60 52.81
CA VAL A 4 -25.73 9.44 52.36
C VAL A 4 -24.52 9.85 51.50
N ARG A 5 -24.44 11.15 51.10
CA ARG A 5 -23.32 11.63 50.28
C ARG A 5 -22.12 12.13 51.09
N ASN A 6 -22.28 12.39 52.36
CA ASN A 6 -21.19 12.86 53.22
C ASN A 6 -20.43 11.71 53.88
N GLU A 7 -21.05 10.57 54.10
CA GLU A 7 -20.36 9.40 54.69
C GLU A 7 -19.39 8.67 53.72
N ILE A 8 -19.62 8.77 52.41
CA ILE A 8 -18.70 8.17 51.41
C ILE A 8 -17.44 9.01 51.19
N ARG A 9 -17.48 10.32 51.57
CA ARG A 9 -16.33 11.19 51.38
C ARG A 9 -15.31 11.15 52.50
N GLU A 10 -15.67 10.69 53.68
CA GLU A 10 -14.75 10.54 54.84
C GLU A 10 -14.02 9.20 54.89
N GLN A 11 -14.46 8.17 54.16
CA GLN A 11 -13.79 6.87 54.13
C GLN A 11 -12.68 6.74 53.08
N MET A 12 -12.44 7.74 52.24
CA MET A 12 -11.39 7.70 51.19
C MET A 12 -10.11 8.47 51.55
N THR A 13 -9.98 9.00 52.78
CA THR A 13 -8.84 9.82 53.17
C THR A 13 -8.00 9.22 54.29
N ASN A 14 -7.75 7.91 54.30
CA ASN A 14 -6.71 7.34 55.18
C ASN A 14 -6.35 5.90 54.79
N GLN A 15 -5.49 5.76 53.75
CA GLN A 15 -4.59 4.60 53.66
C GLN A 15 -3.41 4.99 52.75
N GLU A 16 -2.46 5.71 53.33
CA GLU A 16 -1.11 5.78 52.81
C GLU A 16 -0.40 4.45 53.13
N THR A 17 -0.24 3.62 52.08
CA THR A 17 0.63 2.45 52.16
C THR A 17 2.06 2.89 51.85
N PRO A 18 3.06 2.65 52.70
CA PRO A 18 4.44 3.05 52.45
C PRO A 18 5.02 2.23 51.29
N VAL A 19 5.41 2.91 50.23
CA VAL A 19 6.17 2.33 49.10
C VAL A 19 7.57 2.00 49.61
N ARG A 20 7.92 0.71 49.67
CA ARG A 20 9.28 0.27 49.93
C ARG A 20 10.17 0.56 48.73
N PRO A 21 11.31 1.25 48.85
CA PRO A 21 12.22 1.47 47.75
C PRO A 21 12.88 0.14 47.34
N PHE A 22 13.01 -0.02 46.02
CA PHE A 22 13.66 -1.17 45.39
C PHE A 22 15.13 -1.24 45.79
N ALA A 23 15.61 -2.45 46.18
CA ALA A 23 16.95 -2.73 46.69
C ALA A 23 18.11 -2.53 45.67
N GLY A 24 17.88 -1.80 44.57
CA GLY A 24 18.88 -1.47 43.57
C GLY A 24 19.52 -0.08 43.71
N ALA A 25 18.95 0.81 44.52
CA ALA A 25 19.45 2.18 44.61
C ALA A 25 20.68 2.33 45.55
N ALA A 26 20.93 1.39 46.40
CA ALA A 26 22.06 1.46 47.37
C ALA A 26 23.44 1.11 46.79
N ARG A 27 23.55 0.77 45.52
CA ARG A 27 24.80 0.38 44.84
C ARG A 27 25.36 1.46 43.91
N ALA A 28 24.64 2.52 43.66
CA ALA A 28 25.07 3.62 42.81
C ALA A 28 25.79 4.76 43.56
N GLU A 29 25.66 4.86 44.87
CA GLU A 29 26.28 5.93 45.66
C GLU A 29 27.75 5.65 46.06
N GLN A 30 28.28 4.49 45.75
CA GLN A 30 29.68 4.12 46.10
C GLN A 30 30.71 4.44 45.01
N TYR A 31 30.35 5.07 43.90
CA TYR A 31 31.29 5.34 42.78
C TYR A 31 31.43 6.79 42.38
N VAL A 32 31.03 7.76 43.20
CA VAL A 32 31.28 9.18 42.95
C VAL A 32 31.95 9.81 44.17
N GLU A 33 33.20 9.45 44.43
CA GLU A 33 34.18 10.32 45.06
C GLU A 33 35.14 10.80 43.96
N ILE A 34 34.85 11.92 43.35
CA ILE A 34 35.82 12.66 42.49
C ILE A 34 36.59 13.58 43.40
N ASP A 35 37.87 13.24 43.60
CA ASP A 35 38.87 14.02 44.26
C ASP A 35 39.10 15.36 43.51
N GLN A 36 38.67 16.45 44.14
CA GLN A 36 38.92 17.82 43.68
C GLN A 36 40.27 18.29 44.16
N THR A 37 41.36 17.89 43.49
CA THR A 37 42.62 18.64 43.58
C THR A 37 43.51 18.23 42.41
N THR A 38 43.62 19.07 41.48
CA THR A 38 44.84 19.61 40.82
C THR A 38 44.53 20.03 39.37
N GLU A 39 44.31 21.31 39.20
CA GLU A 39 44.37 21.98 37.89
C GLU A 39 45.83 21.98 37.40
N ARG A 40 46.11 21.22 36.34
CA ARG A 40 47.16 21.52 35.36
C ARG A 40 46.69 21.06 33.98
N PRO A 41 46.57 21.96 32.99
CA PRO A 41 46.24 21.55 31.63
C PRO A 41 47.51 20.87 31.03
N ILE A 42 47.40 19.59 30.75
CA ILE A 42 48.41 18.88 29.95
C ILE A 42 48.19 19.31 28.49
N ARG A 43 49.09 20.13 27.98
CA ARG A 43 49.20 20.42 26.55
C ARG A 43 49.86 19.21 25.88
N PHE A 44 49.10 18.43 25.18
CA PHE A 44 49.60 17.46 24.22
C PHE A 44 50.11 18.23 23.01
N HIS A 45 51.44 18.22 22.80
CA HIS A 45 52.04 18.63 21.54
C HIS A 45 51.89 17.42 20.60
N LEU A 46 50.96 17.49 19.65
CA LEU A 46 50.93 16.57 18.54
C LEU A 46 52.04 17.03 17.56
N PRO A 47 52.94 16.16 17.13
CA PRO A 47 53.87 16.50 16.05
C PRO A 47 53.05 16.77 14.78
N GLU A 48 53.41 17.81 14.03
CA GLU A 48 52.87 18.07 12.71
C GLU A 48 53.04 16.82 11.84
N PRO A 49 51.97 16.38 11.14
CA PRO A 49 52.12 15.26 10.22
C PRO A 49 53.07 15.67 9.08
N GLU A 50 54.10 14.87 8.85
CA GLU A 50 54.87 14.96 7.63
C GLU A 50 53.95 14.81 6.41
N PRO A 51 54.16 15.58 5.33
CA PRO A 51 53.36 15.49 4.13
C PRO A 51 53.51 14.06 3.55
N GLU A 52 52.39 13.32 3.52
CA GLU A 52 52.33 12.03 2.82
C GLU A 52 52.69 12.23 1.34
N PRO A 53 53.52 11.35 0.77
CA PRO A 53 53.84 11.41 -0.64
C PRO A 53 52.56 11.23 -1.46
N THR A 54 52.28 12.17 -2.34
CA THR A 54 51.18 12.14 -3.30
C THR A 54 51.20 10.80 -4.05
N PRO A 55 50.12 10.00 -4.02
CA PRO A 55 50.08 8.78 -4.82
C PRO A 55 50.21 9.15 -6.31
N PRO A 56 50.94 8.38 -7.11
CA PRO A 56 50.97 8.61 -8.54
C PRO A 56 49.55 8.51 -9.13
N GLU A 57 49.26 9.47 -9.99
CA GLU A 57 47.99 9.51 -10.76
C GLU A 57 47.78 8.15 -11.41
N PRO A 58 46.61 7.49 -11.18
CA PRO A 58 46.34 6.20 -11.80
C PRO A 58 46.35 6.39 -13.32
N ALA A 59 47.27 5.73 -14.01
CA ALA A 59 47.21 5.61 -15.46
C ALA A 59 45.83 5.08 -15.84
N GLU A 60 45.13 5.80 -16.71
CA GLU A 60 43.85 5.34 -17.29
C GLU A 60 44.10 3.94 -17.89
N ALA A 61 43.63 2.92 -17.18
CA ALA A 61 43.49 1.59 -17.75
C ALA A 61 42.48 1.68 -18.91
N PRO A 62 42.74 1.05 -20.06
CA PRO A 62 41.79 1.02 -21.12
C PRO A 62 40.45 0.48 -20.56
N VAL A 63 39.39 1.25 -20.74
CA VAL A 63 38.02 0.84 -20.41
C VAL A 63 37.77 -0.45 -21.19
N ALA A 64 37.88 -1.59 -20.52
CA ALA A 64 37.45 -2.86 -21.09
C ALA A 64 35.97 -2.69 -21.39
N GLU A 65 35.64 -2.78 -22.68
CA GLU A 65 34.27 -2.82 -23.17
C GLU A 65 33.55 -3.89 -22.34
N LEU A 66 32.70 -3.45 -21.40
CA LEU A 66 31.92 -4.33 -20.54
C LEU A 66 31.18 -5.29 -21.44
N ALA A 67 31.46 -6.58 -21.28
CA ALA A 67 30.71 -7.66 -21.90
C ALA A 67 29.20 -7.38 -21.79
N PRO A 68 28.41 -7.71 -22.80
CA PRO A 68 26.97 -7.42 -22.84
C PRO A 68 26.31 -7.85 -21.54
N ALA A 69 25.53 -6.92 -21.03
CA ALA A 69 24.94 -7.00 -19.69
C ALA A 69 24.18 -8.30 -19.47
N ILE A 70 24.17 -8.75 -18.23
CA ILE A 70 23.45 -9.91 -17.67
C ILE A 70 21.97 -9.97 -18.08
N ASP A 71 21.40 -8.90 -18.62
CA ASP A 71 20.04 -8.81 -19.17
C ASP A 71 19.77 -9.80 -20.33
N ASP A 72 20.80 -10.26 -21.02
CA ASP A 72 20.67 -11.21 -22.13
C ASP A 72 20.52 -12.67 -21.65
N PHE A 73 20.92 -12.99 -20.42
CA PHE A 73 20.73 -14.30 -19.84
C PHE A 73 19.26 -14.61 -19.56
N GLY A 74 18.46 -13.60 -19.21
CA GLY A 74 17.02 -13.74 -19.01
C GLY A 74 16.28 -14.10 -20.30
N GLN A 75 16.73 -13.58 -21.45
CA GLN A 75 16.14 -13.85 -22.76
C GLN A 75 16.55 -15.23 -23.32
N LEU A 76 17.74 -15.71 -23.00
CA LEU A 76 18.21 -17.05 -23.39
C LEU A 76 17.53 -18.19 -22.62
N ALA A 77 17.03 -17.91 -21.41
CA ALA A 77 16.35 -18.90 -20.56
C ALA A 77 14.85 -19.05 -20.86
N THR A 78 14.23 -18.15 -21.61
CA THR A 78 12.80 -18.16 -21.94
C THR A 78 12.50 -18.57 -23.37
N VAL A 79 12.98 -19.76 -23.79
CA VAL A 79 12.36 -20.42 -24.92
C VAL A 79 11.04 -21.03 -24.41
N GLU A 80 9.93 -20.29 -24.55
CA GLU A 80 8.60 -20.83 -24.27
C GLU A 80 8.40 -22.09 -25.15
N ALA A 81 8.40 -23.24 -24.51
CA ALA A 81 8.07 -24.47 -25.20
C ALA A 81 6.64 -24.36 -25.76
N PRO A 82 6.40 -24.75 -27.03
CA PRO A 82 5.07 -24.64 -27.60
C PRO A 82 4.05 -25.37 -26.74
N ALA A 83 2.91 -24.75 -26.48
CA ALA A 83 1.85 -25.29 -25.65
C ALA A 83 1.38 -26.63 -26.25
N VAL A 84 1.42 -27.70 -25.46
CA VAL A 84 0.97 -29.04 -25.82
C VAL A 84 -0.38 -29.30 -25.19
N ALA A 85 -1.29 -29.95 -25.89
CA ALA A 85 -2.61 -30.35 -25.38
C ALA A 85 -2.47 -31.17 -24.09
N THR A 86 -3.18 -30.79 -23.04
CA THR A 86 -3.16 -31.44 -21.71
C THR A 86 -4.48 -32.12 -21.37
N SER A 87 -5.55 -31.86 -22.12
CA SER A 87 -6.90 -32.34 -21.81
C SER A 87 -7.59 -33.04 -23.02
N GLY A 88 -8.58 -33.90 -22.72
CA GLY A 88 -9.35 -34.64 -23.72
C GLY A 88 -8.55 -35.68 -24.51
N ILE A 89 -9.10 -36.14 -25.63
CA ILE A 89 -8.44 -37.15 -26.50
C ILE A 89 -7.09 -36.67 -27.02
N ARG A 90 -6.96 -35.35 -27.28
CA ARG A 90 -5.69 -34.74 -27.74
C ARG A 90 -4.60 -34.78 -26.65
N GLY A 91 -4.98 -34.59 -25.37
CA GLY A 91 -4.09 -34.71 -24.23
C GLY A 91 -3.65 -36.19 -24.02
N LEU A 92 -4.53 -37.18 -24.32
CA LEU A 92 -4.19 -38.58 -24.24
C LEU A 92 -3.15 -38.94 -25.31
N VAL A 93 -3.32 -38.44 -26.54
CA VAL A 93 -2.36 -38.60 -27.65
C VAL A 93 -1.05 -37.88 -27.36
N ALA A 94 -1.09 -36.72 -26.73
CA ALA A 94 0.12 -35.99 -26.32
C ALA A 94 0.97 -36.76 -25.30
N LYS A 95 0.35 -37.58 -24.42
CA LYS A 95 1.06 -38.46 -23.48
C LYS A 95 1.84 -39.59 -24.16
N THR A 96 1.54 -39.92 -25.42
CA THR A 96 2.32 -40.89 -26.22
C THR A 96 3.53 -40.28 -26.92
N GLY A 97 3.86 -39.01 -26.60
CA GLY A 97 5.02 -38.30 -27.16
C GLY A 97 4.73 -37.53 -28.46
N ILE A 98 3.51 -37.60 -28.99
CA ILE A 98 3.11 -36.85 -30.18
C ILE A 98 2.72 -35.41 -29.76
N LYS A 99 3.40 -34.39 -30.28
CA LYS A 99 3.08 -32.99 -30.02
C LYS A 99 1.76 -32.62 -30.73
N VAL A 100 0.66 -32.63 -29.98
CA VAL A 100 -0.67 -32.22 -30.48
C VAL A 100 -0.99 -30.83 -29.96
N ALA A 101 -1.33 -29.91 -30.85
CA ALA A 101 -1.75 -28.57 -30.48
C ALA A 101 -3.06 -28.59 -29.64
N PRO A 102 -3.19 -27.74 -28.59
CA PRO A 102 -4.39 -27.66 -27.81
C PRO A 102 -5.59 -27.18 -28.64
N SER A 103 -6.81 -27.52 -28.24
CA SER A 103 -7.99 -26.92 -28.81
C SER A 103 -8.02 -25.41 -28.53
N ARG A 104 -8.75 -24.59 -29.29
CA ARG A 104 -8.88 -23.15 -29.09
C ARG A 104 -9.27 -22.83 -27.67
N ALA A 105 -10.31 -23.49 -27.13
CA ALA A 105 -10.77 -23.27 -25.75
C ALA A 105 -9.73 -23.69 -24.69
N GLU A 106 -8.89 -24.66 -24.99
CA GLU A 106 -7.78 -25.08 -24.12
C GLU A 106 -6.62 -24.10 -24.22
N ALA A 107 -6.30 -23.62 -25.41
CA ALA A 107 -5.29 -22.59 -25.64
C ALA A 107 -5.65 -21.29 -24.91
N ASP A 108 -6.91 -20.85 -25.01
CA ASP A 108 -7.40 -19.66 -24.30
C ASP A 108 -7.29 -19.82 -22.76
N ARG A 109 -7.64 -20.99 -22.23
CA ARG A 109 -7.48 -21.29 -20.80
C ARG A 109 -6.01 -21.30 -20.36
N LEU A 110 -5.14 -21.88 -21.15
CA LEU A 110 -3.70 -21.90 -20.86
C LEU A 110 -3.12 -20.47 -20.91
N ALA A 111 -3.51 -19.68 -21.91
CA ALA A 111 -3.09 -18.28 -22.01
C ALA A 111 -3.55 -17.44 -20.81
N MET A 112 -4.81 -17.61 -20.38
CA MET A 112 -5.32 -16.93 -19.17
C MET A 112 -4.56 -17.37 -17.90
N ALA A 113 -4.27 -18.65 -17.76
CA ALA A 113 -3.52 -19.16 -16.61
C ALA A 113 -2.08 -18.66 -16.61
N GLN A 114 -1.43 -18.55 -17.76
CA GLN A 114 -0.11 -17.95 -17.89
C GLN A 114 -0.10 -16.46 -17.60
N ALA A 115 -1.11 -15.72 -18.09
CA ALA A 115 -1.26 -14.28 -17.78
C ALA A 115 -1.42 -14.07 -16.27
N LEU A 116 -2.27 -14.85 -15.61
CA LEU A 116 -2.46 -14.78 -14.16
C LEU A 116 -1.14 -15.05 -13.42
N ARG A 117 -0.38 -16.07 -13.80
CA ARG A 117 0.93 -16.37 -13.17
C ARG A 117 1.91 -15.23 -13.36
N ARG A 118 2.02 -14.66 -14.58
CA ARG A 118 2.89 -13.50 -14.84
C ARG A 118 2.50 -12.30 -13.98
N ASP A 119 1.21 -12.04 -13.80
CA ASP A 119 0.73 -10.95 -12.97
C ASP A 119 1.00 -11.22 -11.48
N GLU A 120 0.79 -12.44 -11.00
CA GLU A 120 1.15 -12.84 -9.63
C GLU A 120 2.66 -12.74 -9.39
N ASP A 121 3.49 -13.12 -10.36
CA ASP A 121 4.95 -13.02 -10.28
C ASP A 121 5.41 -11.55 -10.30
N THR A 122 4.79 -10.70 -11.12
CA THR A 122 5.01 -9.25 -11.10
C THR A 122 4.77 -8.68 -9.70
N ILE A 123 3.65 -9.06 -9.06
CA ILE A 123 3.33 -8.60 -7.70
C ILE A 123 4.33 -9.16 -6.68
N ARG A 124 4.70 -10.42 -6.79
CA ARG A 124 5.55 -11.11 -5.81
C ARG A 124 6.99 -10.62 -5.84
N GLN A 125 7.54 -10.40 -7.03
CA GLN A 125 8.96 -10.11 -7.24
C GLN A 125 9.31 -8.62 -7.16
N ALA A 126 8.32 -7.73 -7.20
CA ALA A 126 8.56 -6.29 -7.12
C ALA A 126 9.25 -5.91 -5.80
N THR A 127 10.28 -5.08 -5.90
CA THR A 127 11.02 -4.57 -4.75
C THR A 127 11.15 -3.05 -4.84
N TRP A 128 11.22 -2.40 -3.68
CA TRP A 128 11.37 -0.96 -3.55
C TRP A 128 12.36 -0.65 -2.43
N THR A 129 13.04 0.48 -2.51
CA THR A 129 14.02 0.93 -1.49
C THR A 129 13.36 1.60 -0.28
N ARG A 130 12.05 1.85 -0.35
CA ARG A 130 11.22 2.43 0.73
C ARG A 130 9.81 1.87 0.67
N ALA A 131 9.01 2.18 1.65
CA ALA A 131 7.56 1.93 1.57
C ALA A 131 6.95 2.68 0.37
N VAL A 132 6.00 2.04 -0.29
CA VAL A 132 5.24 2.62 -1.43
C VAL A 132 3.77 2.74 -1.09
N SER A 133 3.11 3.72 -1.71
CA SER A 133 1.72 4.01 -1.38
C SER A 133 0.82 4.14 -2.60
N ILE A 134 -0.40 3.63 -2.46
CA ILE A 134 -1.43 3.57 -3.49
C ILE A 134 -2.66 4.33 -2.98
N LEU A 135 -3.07 5.38 -3.69
CA LEU A 135 -4.30 6.11 -3.40
C LEU A 135 -5.46 5.54 -4.21
N VAL A 136 -6.54 5.15 -3.57
CA VAL A 136 -7.79 4.76 -4.24
C VAL A 136 -8.79 5.91 -4.14
N ALA A 137 -9.13 6.53 -5.26
CA ALA A 137 -9.90 7.77 -5.26
C ALA A 137 -10.89 7.87 -6.42
N ASN A 138 -12.02 8.53 -6.19
CA ASN A 138 -12.95 9.05 -7.19
C ASN A 138 -13.83 10.10 -6.51
N ARG A 139 -14.21 11.14 -7.23
CA ARG A 139 -15.10 12.23 -6.76
C ARG A 139 -16.51 11.72 -6.46
N LYS A 140 -16.95 10.69 -7.17
CA LYS A 140 -18.28 10.12 -7.01
C LYS A 140 -18.34 9.14 -5.83
N GLY A 141 -19.38 9.25 -5.01
CA GLY A 141 -19.71 8.28 -3.98
C GLY A 141 -20.29 6.98 -4.53
N GLY A 142 -20.06 5.85 -3.84
CA GLY A 142 -20.67 4.57 -4.20
C GLY A 142 -20.07 3.84 -5.41
N VAL A 143 -18.96 4.32 -5.96
CA VAL A 143 -18.30 3.73 -7.15
C VAL A 143 -17.34 2.57 -6.82
N GLY A 144 -17.25 2.16 -5.56
CA GLY A 144 -16.44 1.02 -5.18
C GLY A 144 -15.03 1.37 -4.69
N LYS A 145 -14.75 2.60 -4.21
CA LYS A 145 -13.42 2.97 -3.65
C LYS A 145 -13.01 2.03 -2.52
N THR A 146 -13.79 1.97 -1.46
CA THR A 146 -13.51 1.11 -0.31
C THR A 146 -13.37 -0.37 -0.66
N PRO A 147 -14.28 -1.00 -1.42
CA PRO A 147 -14.06 -2.36 -1.91
C PRO A 147 -12.77 -2.53 -2.70
N THR A 148 -12.44 -1.59 -3.58
CA THR A 148 -11.22 -1.63 -4.38
C THR A 148 -9.98 -1.55 -3.50
N ALA A 149 -9.95 -0.64 -2.51
CA ALA A 149 -8.84 -0.50 -1.58
C ALA A 149 -8.59 -1.78 -0.78
N VAL A 150 -9.67 -2.38 -0.23
CA VAL A 150 -9.61 -3.65 0.53
C VAL A 150 -9.13 -4.80 -0.36
N ILE A 151 -9.65 -4.92 -1.58
CA ILE A 151 -9.30 -6.04 -2.48
C ILE A 151 -7.88 -5.89 -2.99
N VAL A 152 -7.47 -4.70 -3.46
CA VAL A 152 -6.09 -4.44 -3.93
C VAL A 152 -5.09 -4.67 -2.80
N GLY A 153 -5.35 -4.13 -1.60
CA GLY A 153 -4.52 -4.36 -0.42
C GLY A 153 -4.46 -5.83 -0.03
N GLY A 154 -5.59 -6.53 -0.05
CA GLY A 154 -5.66 -7.95 0.27
C GLY A 154 -4.96 -8.85 -0.76
N ILE A 155 -5.04 -8.54 -2.06
CA ILE A 155 -4.30 -9.26 -3.12
C ILE A 155 -2.80 -9.06 -2.94
N LEU A 156 -2.36 -7.80 -2.74
CA LEU A 156 -0.96 -7.49 -2.46
C LEU A 156 -0.45 -8.29 -1.27
N ALA A 157 -1.18 -8.27 -0.15
CA ALA A 157 -0.80 -8.98 1.06
C ALA A 157 -0.78 -10.51 0.87
N SER A 158 -1.80 -11.08 0.23
CA SER A 158 -1.89 -12.53 0.03
C SER A 158 -0.78 -13.08 -0.88
N ILE A 159 -0.38 -12.33 -1.91
CA ILE A 159 0.67 -12.77 -2.85
C ILE A 159 2.07 -12.51 -2.28
N ARG A 160 2.26 -11.45 -1.50
CA ARG A 160 3.56 -11.06 -0.92
C ARG A 160 3.81 -11.61 0.48
N GLY A 161 2.80 -12.19 1.13
CA GLY A 161 2.91 -12.74 2.49
C GLY A 161 2.79 -11.68 3.58
N GLY A 162 2.04 -10.62 3.36
CA GLY A 162 1.79 -9.56 4.36
C GLY A 162 2.46 -8.22 4.07
N SER A 163 2.78 -7.49 5.14
CA SER A 163 3.41 -6.15 5.10
C SER A 163 2.65 -5.10 4.27
N VAL A 164 1.31 -5.18 4.26
CA VAL A 164 0.40 -4.27 3.57
C VAL A 164 -0.59 -3.68 4.56
N ALA A 165 -0.65 -2.36 4.64
CA ALA A 165 -1.67 -1.64 5.39
C ALA A 165 -2.69 -1.01 4.44
N VAL A 166 -3.98 -1.12 4.77
CA VAL A 166 -5.06 -0.38 4.11
C VAL A 166 -5.57 0.64 5.11
N MET A 167 -5.48 1.93 4.79
CA MET A 167 -5.86 2.99 5.73
C MET A 167 -6.90 3.93 5.14
N GLU A 168 -7.80 4.39 6.00
CA GLU A 168 -8.79 5.42 5.66
C GLU A 168 -8.13 6.80 5.63
N VAL A 169 -8.38 7.56 4.56
CA VAL A 169 -7.88 8.92 4.39
C VAL A 169 -9.00 9.89 3.97
N SER A 170 -10.19 9.67 4.50
CA SER A 170 -11.33 10.57 4.29
C SER A 170 -11.34 11.67 5.34
N ASP A 171 -11.78 12.87 4.98
CA ASP A 171 -12.04 13.97 5.91
C ASP A 171 -13.05 13.53 6.98
N ASP A 172 -14.27 13.19 6.61
CA ASP A 172 -15.27 12.64 7.52
C ASP A 172 -15.06 11.13 7.78
N PRO A 173 -15.58 10.58 8.89
CA PRO A 173 -15.57 9.15 9.16
C PRO A 173 -16.11 8.34 7.99
N GLY A 174 -15.29 7.47 7.42
CA GLY A 174 -15.63 6.61 6.30
C GLY A 174 -16.24 5.28 6.72
N THR A 175 -16.35 4.37 5.77
CA THR A 175 -16.99 3.05 5.96
C THR A 175 -15.98 1.89 5.86
N LEU A 176 -14.69 2.17 5.87
CA LEU A 176 -13.66 1.15 5.66
C LEU A 176 -13.79 0.00 6.67
N THR A 177 -13.95 0.32 7.96
CA THR A 177 -14.09 -0.67 9.04
C THR A 177 -15.29 -1.60 8.82
N PHE A 178 -16.40 -1.13 8.23
CA PHE A 178 -17.57 -1.96 7.96
C PHE A 178 -17.40 -2.90 6.76
N ARG A 179 -16.38 -2.67 5.95
CA ARG A 179 -16.07 -3.45 4.75
C ARG A 179 -14.93 -4.45 4.95
N THR A 180 -14.41 -4.56 6.17
CA THR A 180 -13.26 -5.40 6.52
C THR A 180 -13.61 -6.48 7.53
N GLU A 181 -12.79 -7.51 7.60
CA GLU A 181 -12.91 -8.59 8.56
C GLU A 181 -12.39 -8.09 9.92
N GLY A 182 -13.17 -8.25 10.96
CA GLY A 182 -12.81 -7.81 12.30
C GLY A 182 -12.88 -6.29 12.52
N THR A 183 -12.81 -5.90 13.79
CA THR A 183 -12.85 -4.50 14.22
C THR A 183 -11.67 -4.25 15.13
N PRO A 184 -10.81 -3.26 14.86
CA PRO A 184 -9.71 -2.92 15.75
C PRO A 184 -10.23 -2.26 17.04
N SER A 185 -9.43 -2.30 18.11
CA SER A 185 -9.77 -1.64 19.37
C SER A 185 -9.67 -0.12 19.28
N HIS A 186 -8.75 0.37 18.44
CA HIS A 186 -8.51 1.80 18.16
C HIS A 186 -8.46 2.01 16.66
N GLY A 187 -8.94 3.15 16.20
CA GLY A 187 -8.99 3.49 14.78
C GLY A 187 -8.01 4.57 14.38
N ILE A 188 -8.22 5.10 13.16
CA ILE A 188 -7.40 6.16 12.58
C ILE A 188 -7.41 7.44 13.44
N GLY A 189 -8.53 7.78 14.09
CA GLY A 189 -8.63 8.97 14.94
C GLY A 189 -7.73 8.89 16.17
N GLU A 190 -7.66 7.72 16.82
CA GLU A 190 -6.74 7.47 17.91
C GLU A 190 -5.30 7.43 17.42
N LEU A 191 -5.04 6.80 16.26
CA LEU A 191 -3.69 6.74 15.69
C LEU A 191 -3.13 8.11 15.33
N VAL A 192 -3.96 9.03 14.82
CA VAL A 192 -3.56 10.44 14.59
C VAL A 192 -3.04 11.06 15.89
N ARG A 193 -3.82 10.95 16.96
CA ARG A 193 -3.49 11.52 18.27
C ARG A 193 -2.23 10.90 18.87
N ASP A 194 -2.09 9.57 18.72
CA ASP A 194 -1.06 8.77 19.39
C ASP A 194 0.15 8.48 18.49
N SER A 195 0.17 9.00 17.25
CA SER A 195 1.20 8.71 16.22
C SER A 195 2.63 8.94 16.73
N HIS A 196 2.82 9.99 17.53
CA HIS A 196 4.11 10.34 18.12
C HIS A 196 4.59 9.36 19.23
N LEU A 197 3.73 8.46 19.71
CA LEU A 197 4.02 7.47 20.74
C LEU A 197 4.36 6.08 20.15
N ILE A 198 4.05 5.84 18.89
CA ILE A 198 4.29 4.56 18.24
C ILE A 198 5.80 4.36 18.03
N ARG A 199 6.35 3.28 18.61
CA ARG A 199 7.78 2.92 18.54
C ARG A 199 8.01 1.46 18.16
N SER A 200 6.94 0.70 17.89
CA SER A 200 7.05 -0.70 17.51
C SER A 200 5.85 -1.15 16.68
N ALA A 201 6.05 -2.18 15.85
CA ALA A 201 4.97 -2.81 15.10
C ALA A 201 3.85 -3.35 16.01
N GLY A 202 4.20 -3.84 17.21
CA GLY A 202 3.23 -4.31 18.20
C GLY A 202 2.31 -3.21 18.72
N GLN A 203 2.84 -1.99 18.92
CA GLN A 203 2.01 -0.84 19.28
C GLN A 203 1.08 -0.43 18.15
N LEU A 204 1.59 -0.36 16.90
CA LEU A 204 0.78 -0.04 15.73
C LEU A 204 -0.32 -1.10 15.50
N ALA A 205 -0.06 -2.37 15.81
CA ALA A 205 -1.03 -3.45 15.66
C ALA A 205 -2.31 -3.22 16.49
N GLY A 206 -2.25 -2.47 17.60
CA GLY A 206 -3.42 -2.09 18.38
C GLY A 206 -4.44 -1.21 17.64
N TYR A 207 -4.03 -0.58 16.54
CA TYR A 207 -4.87 0.28 15.69
C TYR A 207 -5.29 -0.40 14.39
N THR A 208 -4.97 -1.67 14.21
CA THR A 208 -5.22 -2.42 12.97
C THR A 208 -6.20 -3.57 13.18
N ALA A 209 -7.04 -3.82 12.18
CA ALA A 209 -7.81 -5.05 12.05
C ALA A 209 -7.10 -6.01 11.08
N PRO A 210 -6.56 -7.16 11.55
CA PRO A 210 -5.94 -8.13 10.67
C PRO A 210 -6.99 -8.80 9.78
N GLN A 211 -6.64 -9.00 8.50
CA GLN A 211 -7.48 -9.65 7.51
C GLN A 211 -6.98 -11.06 7.21
N THR A 212 -7.88 -11.97 6.80
CA THR A 212 -7.46 -13.33 6.37
C THR A 212 -6.54 -13.32 5.15
N SER A 213 -6.50 -12.22 4.40
CA SER A 213 -5.55 -11.96 3.32
C SER A 213 -4.15 -11.55 3.78
N PHE A 214 -3.90 -11.45 5.09
CA PHE A 214 -2.69 -10.91 5.72
C PHE A 214 -2.51 -9.39 5.57
N ALA A 215 -3.48 -8.66 5.04
CA ALA A 215 -3.50 -7.21 5.12
C ALA A 215 -3.91 -6.74 6.53
N SER A 216 -3.45 -5.57 6.92
CA SER A 216 -3.86 -4.89 8.15
C SER A 216 -4.68 -3.66 7.78
N VAL A 217 -5.84 -3.46 8.40
CA VAL A 217 -6.72 -2.34 8.08
C VAL A 217 -6.76 -1.33 9.22
N ILE A 218 -6.60 -0.06 8.90
CA ILE A 218 -6.68 1.08 9.81
C ILE A 218 -7.86 1.95 9.35
N GLY A 219 -9.00 1.77 9.96
CA GLY A 219 -10.22 2.52 9.65
C GLY A 219 -10.70 3.34 10.82
N THR A 220 -11.82 4.04 10.66
CA THR A 220 -12.46 4.78 11.75
C THR A 220 -13.15 3.82 12.72
N VAL A 221 -12.94 4.05 14.02
CA VAL A 221 -13.70 3.44 15.12
C VAL A 221 -14.39 4.56 15.90
N GLY A 222 -15.71 4.48 16.04
CA GLY A 222 -16.49 5.53 16.71
C GLY A 222 -16.51 6.85 15.93
N THR A 223 -16.45 7.96 16.67
CA THR A 223 -16.44 9.32 16.12
C THR A 223 -15.04 9.91 16.17
N ARG A 224 -14.67 10.70 15.16
CA ARG A 224 -13.41 11.44 15.12
C ARG A 224 -13.60 12.81 14.48
N PRO A 225 -12.70 13.77 14.74
CA PRO A 225 -12.60 14.99 13.94
C PRO A 225 -12.28 14.69 12.48
N SER A 226 -12.54 15.64 11.59
CA SER A 226 -12.08 15.57 10.20
C SER A 226 -10.56 15.49 10.14
N LEU A 227 -10.03 14.62 9.26
CA LEU A 227 -8.59 14.48 9.05
C LEU A 227 -8.06 15.69 8.27
N THR A 228 -6.92 16.19 8.70
CA THR A 228 -6.14 17.20 7.96
C THR A 228 -5.06 16.56 7.09
N ALA A 229 -4.43 17.36 6.22
CA ALA A 229 -3.28 16.92 5.43
C ALA A 229 -2.12 16.46 6.31
N ASP A 230 -1.84 17.21 7.38
CA ASP A 230 -0.77 16.89 8.32
C ASP A 230 -1.06 15.58 9.08
N ASP A 231 -2.32 15.34 9.46
CA ASP A 231 -2.71 14.08 10.10
C ASP A 231 -2.42 12.89 9.18
N VAL A 232 -2.82 12.99 7.91
CA VAL A 232 -2.57 11.93 6.92
C VAL A 232 -1.08 11.71 6.70
N VAL A 233 -0.29 12.78 6.55
CA VAL A 233 1.17 12.71 6.36
C VAL A 233 1.86 12.09 7.58
N ASN A 234 1.46 12.49 8.81
CA ASN A 234 2.06 11.98 10.04
C ASN A 234 1.75 10.49 10.25
N VAL A 235 0.49 10.09 10.05
CA VAL A 235 0.11 8.67 10.14
C VAL A 235 0.77 7.86 9.03
N ALA A 236 0.82 8.37 7.79
CA ALA A 236 1.51 7.73 6.69
C ALA A 236 2.96 7.41 7.04
N ARG A 237 3.69 8.36 7.65
CA ARG A 237 5.09 8.14 8.07
C ARG A 237 5.20 7.01 9.09
N VAL A 238 4.32 6.97 10.10
CA VAL A 238 4.31 5.89 11.09
C VAL A 238 3.99 4.54 10.47
N VAL A 239 3.01 4.48 9.56
CA VAL A 239 2.64 3.23 8.88
C VAL A 239 3.78 2.75 7.98
N ASP A 240 4.45 3.64 7.26
CA ASP A 240 5.54 3.34 6.33
C ASP A 240 6.83 2.83 7.05
N GLU A 241 6.96 3.04 8.38
CA GLU A 241 8.02 2.42 9.18
C GLU A 241 7.82 0.90 9.37
N TYR A 242 6.58 0.41 9.32
CA TYR A 242 6.27 -1.00 9.65
C TYR A 242 5.63 -1.78 8.49
N TYR A 243 5.13 -1.10 7.46
CA TYR A 243 4.52 -1.72 6.28
C TYR A 243 5.24 -1.28 5.01
N THR A 244 5.50 -2.23 4.12
CA THR A 244 6.16 -1.93 2.84
C THR A 244 5.22 -1.36 1.78
N ILE A 245 3.92 -1.58 1.95
CA ILE A 245 2.89 -1.06 1.06
C ILE A 245 1.74 -0.48 1.89
N ARG A 246 1.34 0.75 1.54
CA ARG A 246 0.19 1.42 2.12
C ARG A 246 -0.84 1.71 1.03
N VAL A 247 -2.07 1.20 1.20
CA VAL A 247 -3.22 1.50 0.34
C VAL A 247 -4.13 2.47 1.08
N MET A 248 -4.45 3.59 0.45
CA MET A 248 -5.27 4.66 1.04
C MET A 248 -6.66 4.67 0.42
N ASP A 249 -7.70 4.50 1.24
CA ASP A 249 -9.12 4.63 0.85
C ASP A 249 -9.59 6.06 1.08
N SER A 250 -9.83 6.82 -0.01
CA SER A 250 -10.19 8.24 0.10
C SER A 250 -11.69 8.48 0.25
N GLY A 251 -12.03 9.65 0.79
CA GLY A 251 -13.36 10.23 0.71
C GLY A 251 -13.78 10.60 -0.72
N ASN A 252 -14.89 11.35 -0.81
CA ASN A 252 -15.46 11.79 -2.10
C ASN A 252 -15.08 13.23 -2.47
N GLN A 253 -14.28 13.91 -1.65
CA GLN A 253 -13.96 15.33 -1.79
C GLN A 253 -12.46 15.53 -2.10
N PRO A 254 -12.07 15.62 -3.38
CA PRO A 254 -10.67 15.86 -3.75
C PRO A 254 -10.13 17.25 -3.38
N SER A 255 -11.00 18.15 -2.91
CA SER A 255 -10.62 19.44 -2.35
C SER A 255 -10.45 19.41 -0.84
N SER A 256 -10.62 18.25 -0.18
CA SER A 256 -10.44 18.15 1.26
C SER A 256 -8.96 18.12 1.64
N SER A 257 -8.65 18.61 2.83
CA SER A 257 -7.28 18.60 3.37
C SER A 257 -6.72 17.18 3.48
N ALA A 258 -7.55 16.21 3.89
CA ALA A 258 -7.14 14.79 3.91
C ALA A 258 -6.72 14.26 2.53
N PHE A 259 -7.43 14.66 1.47
CA PHE A 259 -7.08 14.28 0.10
C PHE A 259 -5.76 14.92 -0.35
N GLU A 260 -5.49 16.16 0.03
CA GLU A 260 -4.20 16.82 -0.23
C GLU A 260 -3.05 16.05 0.42
N GLY A 261 -3.16 15.66 1.69
CA GLY A 261 -2.18 14.84 2.38
C GLY A 261 -2.00 13.46 1.74
N ALA A 262 -3.09 12.85 1.27
CA ALA A 262 -3.05 11.57 0.58
C ALA A 262 -2.31 11.67 -0.77
N THR A 263 -2.60 12.69 -1.59
CA THR A 263 -1.92 12.91 -2.87
C THR A 263 -0.44 13.28 -2.70
N ALA A 264 -0.12 14.04 -1.66
CA ALA A 264 1.27 14.38 -1.33
C ALA A 264 2.13 13.15 -1.00
N THR A 265 1.53 12.10 -0.45
CA THR A 265 2.23 10.87 -0.04
C THR A 265 1.99 9.68 -0.98
N ALA A 266 1.14 9.79 -2.01
CA ALA A 266 0.83 8.69 -2.92
C ALA A 266 1.90 8.49 -4.00
N ASP A 267 2.22 7.24 -4.33
CA ASP A 267 3.13 6.84 -5.41
C ASP A 267 2.40 6.34 -6.65
N ALA A 268 1.15 5.90 -6.49
CA ALA A 268 0.25 5.53 -7.57
C ALA A 268 -1.19 5.91 -7.20
N ILE A 269 -2.05 6.06 -8.20
CA ILE A 269 -3.48 6.27 -7.99
C ILE A 269 -4.30 5.22 -8.75
N VAL A 270 -5.31 4.69 -8.07
CA VAL A 270 -6.32 3.78 -8.63
C VAL A 270 -7.66 4.49 -8.63
N ILE A 271 -8.32 4.55 -9.77
CA ILE A 271 -9.59 5.23 -9.94
C ILE A 271 -10.66 4.19 -10.30
N PRO A 272 -11.43 3.69 -9.31
CA PRO A 272 -12.55 2.80 -9.59
C PRO A 272 -13.70 3.60 -10.23
N VAL A 273 -14.29 3.04 -11.29
CA VAL A 273 -15.44 3.62 -12.00
C VAL A 273 -16.49 2.55 -12.25
N LEU A 274 -17.77 2.93 -12.18
CA LEU A 274 -18.86 2.15 -12.73
C LEU A 274 -19.08 2.50 -14.20
N ASN A 275 -19.67 1.59 -14.97
CA ASN A 275 -19.98 1.78 -16.38
C ASN A 275 -21.20 2.71 -16.60
N SER A 276 -21.11 3.94 -16.09
CA SER A 276 -22.12 4.98 -16.25
C SER A 276 -21.47 6.32 -16.58
N ALA A 277 -22.14 7.15 -17.39
CA ALA A 277 -21.59 8.38 -17.89
C ALA A 277 -21.21 9.37 -16.78
N ASP A 278 -22.06 9.51 -15.76
CA ASP A 278 -21.83 10.40 -14.62
C ASP A 278 -20.59 10.00 -13.81
N VAL A 279 -20.36 8.72 -13.60
CA VAL A 279 -19.18 8.23 -12.85
C VAL A 279 -17.90 8.43 -13.65
N ILE A 280 -17.93 8.15 -14.96
CA ILE A 280 -16.74 8.30 -15.82
C ILE A 280 -16.39 9.76 -16.00
N LEU A 281 -17.36 10.66 -16.16
CA LEU A 281 -17.09 12.11 -16.22
C LEU A 281 -16.47 12.63 -14.91
N GLU A 282 -16.89 12.12 -13.75
CA GLU A 282 -16.26 12.49 -12.46
C GLU A 282 -14.83 11.93 -12.33
N ALA A 283 -14.54 10.77 -12.91
CA ALA A 283 -13.18 10.25 -12.97
C ALA A 283 -12.28 11.10 -13.91
N VAL A 284 -12.79 11.50 -15.06
CA VAL A 284 -12.10 12.43 -15.98
C VAL A 284 -11.82 13.76 -15.27
N ALA A 285 -12.82 14.33 -14.60
CA ALA A 285 -12.68 15.58 -13.85
C ALA A 285 -11.66 15.44 -12.70
N LEU A 286 -11.54 14.27 -12.05
CA LEU A 286 -10.49 14.02 -11.08
C LEU A 286 -9.10 14.02 -11.73
N ILE A 287 -8.94 13.35 -12.86
CA ILE A 287 -7.68 13.31 -13.63
C ILE A 287 -7.25 14.73 -14.02
N ASP A 288 -8.18 15.54 -14.56
CA ASP A 288 -7.92 16.92 -14.93
C ASP A 288 -7.55 17.79 -13.73
N GLN A 289 -8.23 17.62 -12.59
CA GLN A 289 -7.91 18.30 -11.34
C GLN A 289 -6.50 17.95 -10.86
N LEU A 290 -6.13 16.67 -10.91
CA LEU A 290 -4.78 16.22 -10.53
C LEU A 290 -3.72 16.84 -11.46
N ARG A 291 -3.94 16.85 -12.78
CA ARG A 291 -3.04 17.49 -13.73
C ARG A 291 -2.86 18.99 -13.48
N ALA A 292 -3.93 19.66 -13.08
CA ALA A 292 -3.91 21.08 -12.73
C ALA A 292 -3.27 21.38 -11.36
N SER A 293 -3.14 20.41 -10.46
CA SER A 293 -2.63 20.60 -9.11
C SER A 293 -1.10 20.68 -9.00
N GLY A 294 -0.39 20.66 -10.13
CA GLY A 294 1.06 20.78 -10.20
C GLY A 294 1.76 19.49 -10.63
N PRO A 295 3.12 19.49 -10.64
CA PRO A 295 3.89 18.38 -11.22
C PRO A 295 3.62 17.01 -10.59
N ARG A 296 3.43 16.96 -9.27
CA ARG A 296 3.12 15.72 -8.56
C ARG A 296 1.75 15.17 -8.93
N GLY A 297 0.74 16.03 -8.98
CA GLY A 297 -0.60 15.61 -9.39
C GLY A 297 -0.64 15.16 -10.84
N ALA A 298 0.02 15.87 -11.74
CA ALA A 298 0.15 15.48 -13.16
C ALA A 298 0.84 14.11 -13.27
N TRP A 299 1.92 13.89 -12.52
CA TRP A 299 2.63 12.62 -12.48
C TRP A 299 1.74 11.47 -12.01
N LEU A 300 0.90 11.67 -10.97
CA LEU A 300 -0.08 10.68 -10.50
C LEU A 300 -1.16 10.42 -11.56
N ALA A 301 -1.68 11.46 -12.20
CA ALA A 301 -2.73 11.37 -13.21
C ALA A 301 -2.29 10.54 -14.42
N ASP A 302 -1.08 10.80 -14.95
CA ASP A 302 -0.54 10.09 -16.11
C ASP A 302 -0.23 8.61 -15.81
N ARG A 303 -0.08 8.26 -14.53
CA ARG A 303 0.15 6.90 -14.04
C ARG A 303 -1.07 6.27 -13.39
N ALA A 304 -2.24 6.90 -13.55
CA ALA A 304 -3.47 6.37 -12.96
C ALA A 304 -3.82 5.00 -13.55
N ILE A 305 -4.31 4.11 -12.70
CA ILE A 305 -4.92 2.85 -13.09
C ILE A 305 -6.43 2.98 -12.90
N ILE A 306 -7.18 2.84 -13.98
CA ILE A 306 -8.64 2.85 -13.94
C ILE A 306 -9.13 1.41 -13.78
N ILE A 307 -10.00 1.18 -12.80
CA ILE A 307 -10.69 -0.10 -12.60
C ILE A 307 -12.17 0.10 -12.91
N ARG A 308 -12.62 -0.45 -14.05
CA ARG A 308 -14.02 -0.44 -14.48
C ARG A 308 -14.77 -1.58 -13.81
N LEU A 309 -15.66 -1.25 -12.89
CA LEU A 309 -16.47 -2.21 -12.15
C LEU A 309 -17.83 -2.33 -12.81
N THR A 310 -18.28 -3.55 -13.07
CA THR A 310 -19.64 -3.85 -13.49
C THR A 310 -20.51 -4.08 -12.25
N ASP A 311 -21.65 -3.42 -12.16
CA ASP A 311 -22.59 -3.53 -11.02
C ASP A 311 -23.82 -4.43 -11.29
N GLY A 312 -23.79 -5.14 -12.43
CA GLY A 312 -24.84 -6.08 -12.83
C GLY A 312 -26.04 -5.41 -13.55
N ARG A 313 -26.02 -4.09 -13.73
CA ARG A 313 -27.04 -3.41 -14.57
C ARG A 313 -26.81 -3.72 -16.04
N PRO A 314 -27.90 -3.74 -16.85
CA PRO A 314 -27.75 -3.88 -18.29
C PRO A 314 -26.91 -2.75 -18.89
N GLU A 315 -25.91 -3.11 -19.67
CA GLU A 315 -25.02 -2.18 -20.36
C GLU A 315 -25.44 -2.05 -21.85
N GLN A 316 -25.52 -0.83 -22.35
CA GLN A 316 -25.78 -0.58 -23.77
C GLN A 316 -24.43 -0.55 -24.51
N PRO A 317 -24.19 -1.43 -25.50
CA PRO A 317 -22.88 -1.54 -26.18
C PRO A 317 -22.37 -0.20 -26.75
N ALA A 318 -23.23 0.54 -27.47
CA ALA A 318 -22.86 1.83 -28.05
C ALA A 318 -22.44 2.90 -26.99
N LEU A 319 -23.05 2.84 -25.79
CA LEU A 319 -22.63 3.70 -24.68
C LEU A 319 -21.28 3.23 -24.13
N MET A 320 -21.08 1.92 -23.98
CA MET A 320 -19.83 1.34 -23.48
C MET A 320 -18.66 1.69 -24.37
N ASP A 321 -18.83 1.66 -25.71
CA ASP A 321 -17.78 2.04 -26.65
C ASP A 321 -17.39 3.52 -26.48
N ARG A 322 -18.37 4.42 -26.33
CA ARG A 322 -18.12 5.86 -26.10
C ARG A 322 -17.41 6.11 -24.77
N LEU A 323 -17.84 5.43 -23.70
CA LEU A 323 -17.22 5.56 -22.39
C LEU A 323 -15.79 5.01 -22.39
N THR A 324 -15.52 3.95 -23.14
CA THR A 324 -14.19 3.40 -23.33
C THR A 324 -13.27 4.42 -24.03
N GLN A 325 -13.74 4.99 -25.14
CA GLN A 325 -12.99 6.04 -25.86
C GLN A 325 -12.68 7.25 -24.97
N LEU A 326 -13.62 7.69 -24.11
CA LEU A 326 -13.39 8.78 -23.17
C LEU A 326 -12.28 8.46 -22.15
N LEU A 327 -12.23 7.23 -21.66
CA LEU A 327 -11.20 6.80 -20.71
C LEU A 327 -9.83 6.62 -21.41
N GLU A 328 -9.81 6.05 -22.62
CA GLU A 328 -8.58 5.87 -23.41
C GLU A 328 -7.96 7.21 -23.79
N ALA A 329 -8.79 8.24 -24.08
CA ALA A 329 -8.33 9.60 -24.35
C ALA A 329 -7.65 10.26 -23.15
N GLN A 330 -7.76 9.69 -21.94
CA GLN A 330 -7.06 10.21 -20.75
C GLN A 330 -5.58 9.83 -20.70
N HIS A 331 -5.10 8.93 -21.57
CA HIS A 331 -3.70 8.50 -21.61
C HIS A 331 -3.15 8.05 -20.24
N VAL A 332 -3.97 7.31 -19.48
CA VAL A 332 -3.59 6.73 -18.19
C VAL A 332 -2.74 5.46 -18.37
N ALA A 333 -2.07 5.01 -17.33
CA ALA A 333 -1.17 3.85 -17.39
C ALA A 333 -1.88 2.51 -17.67
N GLY A 334 -3.17 2.39 -17.34
CA GLY A 334 -3.94 1.18 -17.64
C GLY A 334 -5.41 1.28 -17.28
N ILE A 335 -6.21 0.50 -18.01
CA ILE A 335 -7.66 0.39 -17.80
C ILE A 335 -7.98 -1.10 -17.69
N TYR A 336 -8.59 -1.52 -16.57
CA TYR A 336 -8.91 -2.90 -16.27
C TYR A 336 -10.39 -3.07 -16.00
N SER A 337 -11.00 -4.07 -16.59
CA SER A 337 -12.43 -4.38 -16.38
C SER A 337 -12.59 -5.49 -15.35
N VAL A 338 -13.46 -5.28 -14.39
CA VAL A 338 -13.78 -6.23 -13.32
C VAL A 338 -15.27 -6.55 -13.40
N PRO A 339 -15.65 -7.83 -13.52
CA PRO A 339 -17.04 -8.24 -13.60
C PRO A 339 -17.78 -8.00 -12.27
N CYS A 340 -19.10 -8.00 -12.32
CA CYS A 340 -19.93 -7.98 -11.14
C CYS A 340 -19.67 -9.21 -10.27
N ASP A 341 -19.53 -8.98 -8.97
CA ASP A 341 -19.26 -10.02 -7.98
C ASP A 341 -20.29 -9.97 -6.87
N ALA A 342 -20.95 -11.11 -6.63
CA ALA A 342 -22.00 -11.23 -5.63
C ALA A 342 -21.48 -10.88 -4.23
N HIS A 343 -20.26 -11.33 -3.86
CA HIS A 343 -19.69 -11.04 -2.56
C HIS A 343 -19.43 -9.55 -2.34
N ILE A 344 -19.02 -8.82 -3.39
CA ILE A 344 -18.88 -7.36 -3.33
C ILE A 344 -20.25 -6.68 -3.20
N ALA A 345 -21.25 -7.20 -3.95
CA ALA A 345 -22.61 -6.65 -4.00
C ALA A 345 -23.39 -6.83 -2.69
N GLU A 346 -23.06 -7.81 -1.86
CA GLU A 346 -23.61 -8.01 -0.52
C GLU A 346 -23.40 -6.83 0.43
N ARG A 347 -22.41 -5.96 0.12
CA ARG A 347 -22.03 -4.77 0.92
C ARG A 347 -21.60 -5.07 2.36
N GLY A 348 -21.35 -6.34 2.69
CA GLY A 348 -20.77 -6.79 3.97
C GLY A 348 -19.23 -6.72 3.99
N PRO A 349 -18.60 -7.33 5.00
CA PRO A 349 -17.16 -7.50 5.04
C PRO A 349 -16.62 -8.25 3.82
N ILE A 350 -15.51 -7.79 3.27
CA ILE A 350 -14.90 -8.36 2.07
C ILE A 350 -13.80 -9.33 2.48
N THR A 351 -13.96 -10.60 2.10
CA THR A 351 -12.95 -11.64 2.21
C THR A 351 -12.41 -11.95 0.81
N VAL A 352 -11.14 -11.68 0.55
CA VAL A 352 -10.54 -11.85 -0.80
C VAL A 352 -10.69 -13.27 -1.35
N ALA A 353 -10.64 -14.27 -0.47
CA ALA A 353 -10.81 -15.68 -0.85
C ALA A 353 -12.24 -16.04 -1.29
N LYS A 354 -13.24 -15.21 -0.96
CA LYS A 354 -14.64 -15.41 -1.37
C LYS A 354 -15.02 -14.79 -2.72
N LEU A 355 -14.11 -14.00 -3.30
CA LEU A 355 -14.32 -13.44 -4.64
C LEU A 355 -14.45 -14.56 -5.67
N ALA A 356 -15.33 -14.39 -6.63
CA ALA A 356 -15.40 -15.28 -7.79
C ALA A 356 -14.04 -15.35 -8.48
N PRO A 357 -13.60 -16.52 -8.98
CA PRO A 357 -12.27 -16.68 -9.61
C PRO A 357 -12.02 -15.66 -10.73
N VAL A 358 -13.01 -15.35 -11.54
CA VAL A 358 -12.90 -14.36 -12.64
C VAL A 358 -12.69 -12.95 -12.10
N THR A 359 -13.37 -12.58 -11.03
CA THR A 359 -13.21 -11.28 -10.35
C THR A 359 -11.85 -11.17 -9.71
N ARG A 360 -11.41 -12.21 -8.99
CA ARG A 360 -10.07 -12.27 -8.40
C ARG A 360 -8.98 -12.13 -9.47
N THR A 361 -9.09 -12.84 -10.59
CA THR A 361 -8.14 -12.75 -11.71
C THR A 361 -8.08 -11.34 -12.29
N ALA A 362 -9.23 -10.69 -12.49
CA ALA A 362 -9.29 -9.32 -12.99
C ALA A 362 -8.63 -8.32 -12.04
N PHE A 363 -8.88 -8.44 -10.74
CA PHE A 363 -8.20 -7.60 -9.74
C PHE A 363 -6.71 -7.90 -9.62
N VAL A 364 -6.25 -9.15 -9.80
CA VAL A 364 -4.81 -9.48 -9.83
C VAL A 364 -4.15 -8.77 -11.02
N ALA A 365 -4.78 -8.79 -12.21
CA ALA A 365 -4.26 -8.09 -13.38
C ALA A 365 -4.16 -6.57 -13.16
N ALA A 366 -5.22 -5.95 -12.58
CA ALA A 366 -5.23 -4.54 -12.24
C ALA A 366 -4.14 -4.20 -11.19
N THR A 367 -4.00 -5.03 -10.16
CA THR A 367 -2.99 -4.88 -9.10
C THR A 367 -1.57 -5.00 -9.66
N ALA A 368 -1.34 -5.95 -10.59
CA ALA A 368 -0.06 -6.04 -11.30
C ALA A 368 0.23 -4.79 -12.14
N GLY A 369 -0.81 -4.20 -12.75
CA GLY A 369 -0.72 -2.90 -13.41
C GLY A 369 -0.25 -1.80 -12.47
N VAL A 370 -0.83 -1.72 -11.27
CA VAL A 370 -0.38 -0.76 -10.22
C VAL A 370 1.07 -1.01 -9.84
N VAL A 371 1.47 -2.26 -9.63
CA VAL A 371 2.85 -2.61 -9.28
C VAL A 371 3.83 -2.18 -10.37
N ARG A 372 3.48 -2.38 -11.65
CA ARG A 372 4.29 -1.89 -12.78
C ARG A 372 4.47 -0.36 -12.74
N THR A 373 3.44 0.41 -12.41
CA THR A 373 3.58 1.87 -12.28
C THR A 373 4.47 2.27 -11.11
N LEU A 374 4.45 1.52 -10.00
CA LEU A 374 5.33 1.74 -8.85
C LEU A 374 6.80 1.44 -9.14
N GLN A 375 7.10 0.54 -10.09
CA GLN A 375 8.47 0.19 -10.47
C GLN A 375 9.12 1.22 -11.41
N ILE A 376 8.33 2.01 -12.14
CA ILE A 376 8.82 3.07 -13.07
C ILE A 376 9.25 4.34 -12.32
N HIS A 377 9.33 4.33 -11.01
CA HIS A 377 9.62 5.51 -10.22
C HIS A 377 11.09 5.96 -10.44
N PRO A 378 11.34 7.19 -10.89
CA PRO A 378 12.69 7.75 -10.89
C PRO A 378 13.08 8.12 -9.44
N LEU A 379 13.51 7.15 -8.65
CA LEU A 379 13.97 7.36 -7.27
C LEU A 379 15.34 8.04 -7.21
N SER A 380 15.88 8.51 -8.32
CA SER A 380 17.29 8.90 -8.38
C SER A 380 17.58 10.39 -8.36
N ASN A 381 16.62 11.32 -8.41
CA ASN A 381 16.97 12.74 -8.61
C ASN A 381 16.22 13.77 -7.77
N GLN A 382 16.00 13.52 -6.47
CA GLN A 382 15.72 14.62 -5.53
C GLN A 382 16.35 14.30 -4.17
N GLN A 383 17.64 14.59 -4.06
CA GLN A 383 18.28 15.01 -2.82
C GLN A 383 18.35 16.52 -2.80
#